data_ff5b58cf0f3ddf8f75c5a5d1e7fe5f11
#
_entry.id   ff5b58cf0f3ddf8f75c5a5d1e7fe5f11
#
_cell.length_a   1.000
_cell.length_b   1.000
_cell.length_c   1.000
_cell.angle_alpha   90.00
_cell.angle_beta   90.00
_cell.angle_gamma   90.00
#
_symmetry.space_group_name_H-M   'P 1'
#
loop_
_entity.id
_entity.type
_entity.pdbx_description
1 polymer ?
#
loop_
_entity_poly.entity_id
_entity_poly.type
_entity_poly.pdbx_seq_one_letter_code
_entity_poly.pdbx_strand_id
1 'polypeptide(L)'
;SRSAANSAVCYLLGITAVDSIAYQLPFERFLSALRDEEPDIDVDFDSDRREKVIQYVYDKYGRERAAQVCNVIQYRPKNAVRDIAGALGFGPGQQDAFSKQIERWGPLADADDHDIPPQVVALADQLLKTPRHLGIHSGGMVLTDRPVSEVVPIEPARMEKRTVIQWDKDDTAWMGLVKFDLLGLGMLAALRYCFDLTRSSTGEELDLSNLPKEEPAVYDMLCRADSIGVFQVESRAQMGLLPRLQPRKFYD
;
A
#
# COMPACT_ATOMS: atom_id res chain seq x y z
N SER A 1 -5.95 -6.15 -8.31
CA SER A 1 -5.01 -6.54 -9.39
C SER A 1 -5.46 -5.91 -10.70
N ARG A 2 -4.51 -5.41 -11.50
CA ARG A 2 -4.83 -4.81 -12.82
C ARG A 2 -5.47 -5.82 -13.78
N SER A 3 -5.11 -7.09 -13.68
CA SER A 3 -5.72 -8.17 -14.46
C SER A 3 -7.17 -8.42 -14.05
N ALA A 4 -7.51 -8.37 -12.76
CA ALA A 4 -8.88 -8.51 -12.30
C ALA A 4 -9.77 -7.35 -12.78
N ALA A 5 -9.28 -6.11 -12.77
CA ALA A 5 -10.02 -4.94 -13.27
C ALA A 5 -10.43 -5.05 -14.74
N ASN A 6 -9.64 -5.77 -15.55
CA ASN A 6 -9.92 -5.96 -16.98
C ASN A 6 -10.62 -7.29 -17.29
N SER A 7 -11.02 -8.06 -16.27
CA SER A 7 -11.65 -9.36 -16.45
C SER A 7 -13.17 -9.26 -16.47
N ALA A 8 -13.79 -9.71 -17.57
CA ALA A 8 -15.23 -9.85 -17.66
C ALA A 8 -15.79 -10.83 -16.61
N VAL A 9 -15.04 -11.88 -16.26
CA VAL A 9 -15.43 -12.84 -15.22
C VAL A 9 -15.49 -12.16 -13.85
N CYS A 10 -14.49 -11.34 -13.50
CA CYS A 10 -14.48 -10.58 -12.26
C CYS A 10 -15.66 -9.58 -12.19
N TYR A 11 -16.03 -8.97 -13.31
CA TYR A 11 -17.19 -8.09 -13.39
C TYR A 11 -18.51 -8.87 -13.16
N LEU A 12 -18.70 -9.99 -13.85
CA LEU A 12 -19.89 -10.82 -13.70
C LEU A 12 -20.05 -11.42 -12.29
N LEU A 13 -18.95 -11.68 -11.61
CA LEU A 13 -18.93 -12.14 -10.21
C LEU A 13 -19.08 -11.00 -9.18
N GLY A 14 -19.18 -9.74 -9.62
CA GLY A 14 -19.27 -8.57 -8.74
C GLY A 14 -17.97 -8.27 -7.98
N ILE A 15 -16.84 -8.80 -8.42
CA ILE A 15 -15.50 -8.51 -7.83
C ILE A 15 -15.01 -7.14 -8.26
N THR A 16 -15.35 -6.71 -9.49
CA THR A 16 -15.06 -5.38 -10.02
C THR A 16 -16.34 -4.70 -10.47
N ALA A 17 -16.36 -3.35 -10.40
CA ALA A 17 -17.52 -2.55 -10.79
C ALA A 17 -17.46 -2.04 -12.25
N VAL A 18 -16.38 -2.35 -12.97
CA VAL A 18 -16.15 -1.85 -14.34
C VAL A 18 -16.42 -2.96 -15.35
N ASP A 19 -17.35 -2.70 -16.29
CA ASP A 19 -17.63 -3.58 -17.41
C ASP A 19 -16.47 -3.51 -18.44
N SER A 20 -15.58 -4.48 -18.39
CA SER A 20 -14.40 -4.53 -19.24
C SER A 20 -14.73 -4.72 -20.73
N ILE A 21 -15.89 -5.29 -21.05
CA ILE A 21 -16.35 -5.49 -22.43
C ILE A 21 -16.90 -4.17 -22.98
N ALA A 22 -17.78 -3.51 -22.22
CA ALA A 22 -18.36 -2.23 -22.64
C ALA A 22 -17.31 -1.15 -22.85
N TYR A 23 -16.24 -1.13 -22.02
CA TYR A 23 -15.13 -0.19 -22.13
C TYR A 23 -13.99 -0.69 -23.01
N GLN A 24 -14.08 -1.88 -23.62
CA GLN A 24 -13.04 -2.47 -24.48
C GLN A 24 -11.65 -2.49 -23.85
N LEU A 25 -11.58 -2.85 -22.56
CA LEU A 25 -10.32 -2.84 -21.83
C LEU A 25 -9.37 -3.94 -22.35
N PRO A 26 -8.09 -3.63 -22.61
CA PRO A 26 -7.14 -4.60 -23.17
C PRO A 26 -6.73 -5.62 -22.11
N PHE A 27 -7.27 -6.83 -22.18
CA PHE A 27 -6.94 -7.92 -21.27
C PHE A 27 -5.60 -8.59 -21.59
N GLU A 28 -5.22 -8.62 -22.87
CA GLU A 28 -4.01 -9.28 -23.38
C GLU A 28 -2.70 -8.70 -22.80
N ARG A 29 -2.71 -7.42 -22.41
CA ARG A 29 -1.55 -6.76 -21.79
C ARG A 29 -1.14 -7.38 -20.45
N PHE A 30 -2.02 -8.10 -19.81
CA PHE A 30 -1.83 -8.67 -18.47
C PHE A 30 -1.62 -10.18 -18.47
N LEU A 31 -1.79 -10.82 -19.63
CA LEU A 31 -1.53 -12.24 -19.84
C LEU A 31 -0.27 -12.37 -20.70
N SER A 32 0.76 -12.97 -20.15
CA SER A 32 1.94 -13.39 -20.89
C SER A 32 2.15 -14.87 -20.64
N ALA A 33 2.19 -15.65 -21.72
CA ALA A 33 2.54 -17.07 -21.66
C ALA A 33 4.01 -17.32 -21.21
N LEU A 34 4.80 -16.24 -21.11
CA LEU A 34 6.19 -16.26 -20.66
C LEU A 34 6.35 -15.93 -19.17
N ARG A 35 5.26 -15.74 -18.44
CA ARG A 35 5.31 -15.49 -16.99
C ARG A 35 5.25 -16.82 -16.25
N ASP A 36 6.40 -17.24 -15.73
CA ASP A 36 6.52 -18.39 -14.81
C ASP A 36 6.21 -18.03 -13.35
N GLU A 37 5.92 -16.74 -13.07
CA GLU A 37 5.64 -16.28 -11.73
C GLU A 37 4.14 -16.36 -11.41
N GLU A 38 3.80 -16.84 -10.22
CA GLU A 38 2.45 -16.80 -9.68
C GLU A 38 1.92 -15.35 -9.65
N PRO A 39 0.64 -15.13 -9.98
CA PRO A 39 0.08 -13.80 -10.03
C PRO A 39 0.00 -13.17 -8.64
N ASP A 40 0.47 -11.93 -8.53
CA ASP A 40 0.24 -11.10 -7.35
C ASP A 40 -1.23 -10.62 -7.35
N ILE A 41 -1.97 -10.97 -6.32
CA ILE A 41 -3.40 -10.67 -6.23
C ILE A 41 -3.60 -9.48 -5.29
N ASP A 42 -3.78 -8.31 -5.87
CA ASP A 42 -4.10 -7.08 -5.12
C ASP A 42 -5.62 -6.92 -5.00
N VAL A 43 -6.09 -6.74 -3.79
CA VAL A 43 -7.50 -6.44 -3.51
C VAL A 43 -7.59 -5.18 -2.65
N ASP A 44 -8.30 -4.20 -3.17
CA ASP A 44 -8.47 -2.91 -2.53
C ASP A 44 -9.75 -2.90 -1.68
N PHE A 45 -9.61 -2.50 -0.42
CA PHE A 45 -10.71 -2.38 0.53
C PHE A 45 -10.82 -0.96 1.07
N ASP A 46 -12.01 -0.61 1.52
CA ASP A 46 -12.24 0.55 2.38
C ASP A 46 -11.29 0.47 3.60
N SER A 47 -10.47 1.51 3.80
CA SER A 47 -9.44 1.54 4.86
C SER A 47 -10.02 1.27 6.24
N ASP A 48 -11.23 1.74 6.54
CA ASP A 48 -11.87 1.59 7.86
C ASP A 48 -12.36 0.15 8.09
N ARG A 49 -12.60 -0.59 7.01
CA ARG A 49 -13.12 -1.96 7.06
C ARG A 49 -12.08 -3.05 6.78
N ARG A 50 -10.87 -2.65 6.40
CA ARG A 50 -9.78 -3.59 6.07
C ARG A 50 -9.50 -4.59 7.19
N GLU A 51 -9.51 -4.14 8.45
CA GLU A 51 -9.26 -5.03 9.60
C GLU A 51 -10.29 -6.15 9.68
N LYS A 52 -11.55 -5.88 9.36
CA LYS A 52 -12.60 -6.90 9.33
C LYS A 52 -12.29 -8.00 8.31
N VAL A 53 -11.72 -7.62 7.16
CA VAL A 53 -11.33 -8.57 6.11
C VAL A 53 -10.15 -9.43 6.58
N ILE A 54 -9.14 -8.82 7.18
CA ILE A 54 -7.98 -9.56 7.73
C ILE A 54 -8.45 -10.59 8.77
N GLN A 55 -9.32 -10.18 9.70
CA GLN A 55 -9.84 -11.10 10.71
C GLN A 55 -10.74 -12.19 10.10
N TYR A 56 -11.54 -11.86 9.06
CA TYR A 56 -12.31 -12.85 8.32
C TYR A 56 -11.41 -13.93 7.69
N VAL A 57 -10.26 -13.55 7.13
CA VAL A 57 -9.31 -14.53 6.57
C VAL A 57 -8.79 -15.46 7.67
N TYR A 58 -8.41 -14.92 8.83
CA TYR A 58 -7.99 -15.74 9.97
C TYR A 58 -9.09 -16.65 10.50
N ASP A 59 -10.32 -16.16 10.58
CA ASP A 59 -11.45 -16.95 11.07
C ASP A 59 -11.81 -18.08 10.09
N LYS A 60 -11.72 -17.83 8.79
CA LYS A 60 -12.05 -18.79 7.75
C LYS A 60 -10.98 -19.87 7.53
N TYR A 61 -9.72 -19.50 7.51
CA TYR A 61 -8.60 -20.39 7.16
C TYR A 61 -7.78 -20.85 8.36
N GLY A 62 -7.94 -20.20 9.50
CA GLY A 62 -7.17 -20.44 10.71
C GLY A 62 -5.81 -19.72 10.72
N ARG A 63 -5.32 -19.42 11.92
CA ARG A 63 -4.03 -18.76 12.13
C ARG A 63 -2.84 -19.67 11.84
N GLU A 64 -3.08 -20.94 11.70
CA GLU A 64 -2.08 -21.91 11.30
C GLU A 64 -1.78 -21.89 9.81
N ARG A 65 -2.77 -21.46 8.99
CA ARG A 65 -2.70 -21.46 7.51
C ARG A 65 -2.69 -20.08 6.89
N ALA A 66 -2.84 -19.05 7.69
CA ALA A 66 -2.85 -17.66 7.24
C ALA A 66 -1.88 -16.84 8.11
N ALA A 67 -1.06 -16.02 7.46
CA ALA A 67 -0.17 -15.10 8.15
C ALA A 67 0.15 -13.89 7.26
N GLN A 68 0.51 -12.77 7.89
CA GLN A 68 0.97 -11.59 7.14
C GLN A 68 2.43 -11.76 6.74
N VAL A 69 2.78 -11.17 5.60
CA VAL A 69 4.17 -11.10 5.11
C VAL A 69 4.92 -10.04 5.91
N CYS A 70 6.21 -10.24 6.18
CA CYS A 70 7.02 -9.23 6.82
C CYS A 70 7.62 -8.22 5.83
N ASN A 71 8.12 -7.12 6.39
CA ASN A 71 9.08 -6.23 5.78
C ASN A 71 10.35 -6.20 6.61
N VAL A 72 11.49 -6.34 5.98
CA VAL A 72 12.78 -6.11 6.64
C VAL A 72 13.02 -4.60 6.71
N ILE A 73 12.82 -4.03 7.90
CA ILE A 73 13.06 -2.61 8.13
C ILE A 73 14.55 -2.40 8.31
N GLN A 74 15.12 -1.58 7.43
CA GLN A 74 16.53 -1.23 7.44
C GLN A 74 16.79 0.05 8.23
N TYR A 75 18.02 0.18 8.74
CA TYR A 75 18.45 1.41 9.38
C TYR A 75 18.42 2.59 8.40
N ARG A 76 17.80 3.66 8.86
CA ARG A 76 17.79 4.98 8.24
C ARG A 76 18.63 5.93 9.09
N PRO A 77 19.15 7.04 8.53
CA PRO A 77 20.10 7.92 9.21
C PRO A 77 19.70 8.29 10.65
N LYS A 78 18.49 8.78 10.87
CA LYS A 78 18.01 9.15 12.21
C LYS A 78 18.06 8.01 13.23
N ASN A 79 17.66 6.81 12.81
CA ASN A 79 17.64 5.66 13.71
C ASN A 79 19.05 5.11 13.94
N ALA A 80 19.90 5.12 12.91
CA ALA A 80 21.30 4.73 13.03
C ALA A 80 22.04 5.61 14.06
N VAL A 81 21.93 6.93 13.93
CA VAL A 81 22.54 7.87 14.87
C VAL A 81 22.00 7.68 16.29
N ARG A 82 20.69 7.54 16.45
CA ARG A 82 20.08 7.34 17.77
C ARG A 82 20.54 6.05 18.45
N ASP A 83 20.50 4.95 17.73
CA ASP A 83 20.82 3.62 18.30
C ASP A 83 22.33 3.49 18.57
N ILE A 84 23.19 4.03 17.70
CA ILE A 84 24.65 4.10 17.94
C ILE A 84 24.99 5.01 19.13
N ALA A 85 24.37 6.19 19.23
CA ALA A 85 24.56 7.05 20.38
C ALA A 85 24.16 6.33 21.68
N GLY A 86 23.06 5.57 21.67
CA GLY A 86 22.65 4.74 22.81
C GLY A 86 23.67 3.66 23.15
N ALA A 87 24.21 2.96 22.16
CA ALA A 87 25.23 1.94 22.34
C ALA A 87 26.55 2.51 22.89
N LEU A 88 26.87 3.75 22.56
CA LEU A 88 28.05 4.45 23.08
C LEU A 88 27.82 5.13 24.44
N GLY A 89 26.64 4.95 25.06
CA GLY A 89 26.34 5.40 26.40
C GLY A 89 25.78 6.82 26.52
N PHE A 90 25.42 7.46 25.41
CA PHE A 90 24.76 8.78 25.47
C PHE A 90 23.33 8.64 26.02
N GLY A 91 22.92 9.58 26.87
CA GLY A 91 21.58 9.58 27.48
C GLY A 91 20.46 9.82 26.46
N PRO A 92 19.20 9.45 26.78
CA PRO A 92 18.06 9.54 25.83
C PRO A 92 17.85 10.94 25.24
N GLY A 93 18.09 12.01 26.03
CA GLY A 93 17.98 13.40 25.57
C GLY A 93 19.03 13.74 24.51
N GLN A 94 20.27 13.25 24.66
CA GLN A 94 21.35 13.45 23.68
C GLN A 94 21.09 12.64 22.41
N GLN A 95 20.63 11.38 22.54
CA GLN A 95 20.25 10.53 21.40
C GLN A 95 19.16 11.22 20.55
N ASP A 96 18.15 11.80 21.21
CA ASP A 96 17.08 12.52 20.54
C ASP A 96 17.59 13.81 19.87
N ALA A 97 18.43 14.59 20.58
CA ALA A 97 19.04 15.80 20.05
C ALA A 97 19.90 15.52 18.81
N PHE A 98 20.76 14.50 18.85
CA PHE A 98 21.58 14.11 17.70
C PHE A 98 20.71 13.65 16.51
N SER A 99 19.72 12.81 16.76
CA SER A 99 18.84 12.29 15.69
C SER A 99 17.99 13.37 15.02
N LYS A 100 17.66 14.47 15.72
CA LYS A 100 16.89 15.60 15.16
C LYS A 100 17.71 16.46 14.20
N GLN A 101 19.04 16.49 14.35
CA GLN A 101 19.96 17.22 13.47
C GLN A 101 20.13 16.55 12.10
N ILE A 102 19.78 15.27 11.99
CA ILE A 102 19.92 14.47 10.77
C ILE A 102 18.65 14.52 9.94
N GLU A 103 18.78 14.70 8.63
CA GLU A 103 17.68 14.54 7.70
C GLU A 103 17.24 13.07 7.57
N ARG A 104 15.96 12.85 7.32
CA ARG A 104 15.40 11.48 7.24
C ARG A 104 16.01 10.64 6.11
N TRP A 105 16.43 11.29 5.04
CA TRP A 105 16.83 10.65 3.78
C TRP A 105 18.18 11.15 3.25
N GLY A 106 18.81 12.08 3.93
CA GLY A 106 20.10 12.66 3.53
C GLY A 106 21.30 11.75 3.83
N PRO A 107 22.46 12.04 3.24
CA PRO A 107 23.72 11.40 3.61
C PRO A 107 24.11 11.80 5.04
N LEU A 108 24.78 10.90 5.76
CA LEU A 108 25.38 11.21 7.07
C LEU A 108 26.68 12.02 6.94
N ALA A 109 27.25 12.11 5.73
CA ALA A 109 28.58 12.65 5.46
C ALA A 109 28.69 14.17 5.60
N ASP A 110 27.61 14.94 5.66
CA ASP A 110 27.62 16.38 5.87
C ASP A 110 27.73 16.75 7.38
N ALA A 111 28.39 15.90 8.16
CA ALA A 111 28.47 15.97 9.62
C ALA A 111 29.39 17.12 10.14
N ASP A 112 30.03 17.85 9.29
CA ASP A 112 30.87 19.01 9.71
C ASP A 112 30.03 20.17 10.27
N ASP A 113 28.73 20.15 10.08
CA ASP A 113 27.78 21.18 10.51
C ASP A 113 26.92 20.75 11.74
N HIS A 114 27.24 19.59 12.36
CA HIS A 114 26.42 19.03 13.46
C HIS A 114 27.24 18.81 14.74
N ASP A 115 26.66 19.11 15.90
CA ASP A 115 27.24 18.82 17.24
C ASP A 115 27.20 17.30 17.58
N ILE A 116 27.30 16.43 16.58
CA ILE A 116 27.29 14.99 16.76
C ILE A 116 28.74 14.48 16.86
N PRO A 117 29.09 13.69 17.89
CA PRO A 117 30.43 13.14 17.99
C PRO A 117 30.84 12.35 16.73
N PRO A 118 32.05 12.56 16.18
CA PRO A 118 32.49 11.91 14.94
C PRO A 118 32.41 10.38 14.98
N GLN A 119 32.60 9.77 16.16
CA GLN A 119 32.47 8.32 16.34
C GLN A 119 31.04 7.84 16.13
N VAL A 120 30.04 8.62 16.58
CA VAL A 120 28.62 8.31 16.36
C VAL A 120 28.30 8.33 14.88
N VAL A 121 28.77 9.34 14.16
CA VAL A 121 28.55 9.48 12.71
C VAL A 121 29.20 8.33 11.95
N ALA A 122 30.48 8.04 12.22
CA ALA A 122 31.23 6.99 11.52
C ALA A 122 30.62 5.59 11.71
N LEU A 123 30.17 5.27 12.92
CA LEU A 123 29.53 3.98 13.18
C LEU A 123 28.09 3.93 12.66
N ALA A 124 27.36 5.04 12.72
CA ALA A 124 26.02 5.13 12.16
C ALA A 124 26.02 4.96 10.64
N ASP A 125 27.05 5.49 9.94
CA ASP A 125 27.21 5.30 8.50
C ASP A 125 27.42 3.84 8.12
N GLN A 126 28.24 3.11 8.88
CA GLN A 126 28.44 1.66 8.70
C GLN A 126 27.15 0.85 8.95
N LEU A 127 26.26 1.35 9.81
CA LEU A 127 24.99 0.70 10.15
C LEU A 127 23.89 0.94 9.10
N LEU A 128 24.05 1.96 8.24
CA LEU A 128 23.03 2.27 7.22
C LEU A 128 22.72 1.08 6.32
N LYS A 129 21.41 0.92 6.03
CA LYS A 129 20.85 -0.14 5.18
C LYS A 129 20.99 -1.56 5.74
N THR A 130 21.62 -1.76 6.89
CA THR A 130 21.56 -3.07 7.55
C THR A 130 20.17 -3.33 8.14
N PRO A 131 19.76 -4.60 8.32
CA PRO A 131 18.49 -4.93 8.96
C PRO A 131 18.40 -4.37 10.38
N ARG A 132 17.26 -3.78 10.74
CA ARG A 132 16.98 -3.27 12.08
C ARG A 132 15.97 -4.12 12.83
N HIS A 133 14.86 -4.41 12.22
CA HIS A 133 13.81 -5.29 12.75
C HIS A 133 12.87 -5.72 11.65
N LEU A 134 12.06 -6.75 11.91
CA LEU A 134 10.94 -7.14 11.06
C LEU A 134 9.73 -6.25 11.36
N GLY A 135 9.09 -5.79 10.31
CA GLY A 135 7.81 -5.09 10.35
C GLY A 135 6.74 -5.90 9.61
N ILE A 136 5.49 -5.47 9.69
CA ILE A 136 4.40 -6.07 8.91
C ILE A 136 4.34 -5.39 7.54
N HIS A 137 4.27 -6.17 6.46
CA HIS A 137 3.93 -5.65 5.14
C HIS A 137 2.52 -5.05 5.15
N SER A 138 2.34 -3.89 4.51
CA SER A 138 1.10 -3.12 4.60
C SER A 138 -0.14 -3.86 4.09
N GLY A 139 0.00 -4.80 3.16
CA GLY A 139 -1.10 -5.53 2.54
C GLY A 139 -0.91 -7.04 2.50
N GLY A 140 0.35 -7.49 2.41
CA GLY A 140 0.69 -8.87 2.09
C GLY A 140 0.22 -9.89 3.11
N MET A 141 -0.49 -10.89 2.62
CA MET A 141 -0.95 -12.04 3.40
C MET A 141 -0.73 -13.31 2.59
N VAL A 142 -0.23 -14.36 3.21
CA VAL A 142 -0.08 -15.69 2.61
C VAL A 142 -1.16 -16.63 3.14
N LEU A 143 -1.60 -17.52 2.27
CA LEU A 143 -2.49 -18.64 2.58
C LEU A 143 -1.82 -19.93 2.12
N THR A 144 -1.84 -20.95 2.95
CA THR A 144 -1.22 -22.24 2.65
C THR A 144 -2.21 -23.38 2.87
N ASP A 145 -2.04 -24.46 2.14
CA ASP A 145 -2.81 -25.71 2.29
C ASP A 145 -2.41 -26.54 3.52
N ARG A 146 -1.18 -26.30 4.04
CA ARG A 146 -0.61 -26.89 5.25
C ARG A 146 -0.25 -25.80 6.26
N PRO A 147 0.08 -26.13 7.50
CA PRO A 147 0.50 -25.12 8.47
C PRO A 147 1.67 -24.29 7.95
N VAL A 148 1.53 -22.96 8.02
CA VAL A 148 2.58 -22.01 7.57
C VAL A 148 3.89 -22.26 8.33
N SER A 149 3.81 -22.66 9.59
CA SER A 149 4.97 -22.99 10.45
C SER A 149 5.81 -24.19 9.97
N GLU A 150 5.27 -25.03 9.09
CA GLU A 150 6.04 -26.10 8.43
C GLU A 150 6.90 -25.58 7.28
N VAL A 151 6.63 -24.36 6.81
CA VAL A 151 7.31 -23.74 5.68
C VAL A 151 8.25 -22.65 6.15
N VAL A 152 7.78 -21.77 7.05
CA VAL A 152 8.51 -20.59 7.52
C VAL A 152 8.19 -20.30 8.99
N PRO A 153 9.16 -19.81 9.80
CA PRO A 153 8.89 -19.38 11.16
C PRO A 153 7.83 -18.26 11.20
N ILE A 154 6.94 -18.36 12.19
CA ILE A 154 5.88 -17.39 12.43
C ILE A 154 6.11 -16.74 13.80
N GLU A 155 5.82 -15.45 13.90
CA GLU A 155 5.82 -14.72 15.16
C GLU A 155 4.50 -13.95 15.38
N PRO A 156 4.14 -13.65 16.62
CA PRO A 156 3.05 -12.72 16.90
C PRO A 156 3.39 -11.32 16.37
N ALA A 157 2.44 -10.68 15.67
CA ALA A 157 2.62 -9.31 15.25
C ALA A 157 2.45 -8.33 16.44
N ARG A 158 2.95 -7.10 16.29
CA ARG A 158 2.70 -6.03 17.29
C ARG A 158 1.22 -5.67 17.40
N MET A 159 0.49 -5.77 16.31
CA MET A 159 -0.97 -5.64 16.33
C MET A 159 -1.57 -6.93 16.86
N GLU A 160 -2.50 -6.77 17.80
CA GLU A 160 -3.23 -7.91 18.36
C GLU A 160 -3.91 -8.76 17.29
N LYS A 161 -4.04 -10.04 17.54
CA LYS A 161 -4.73 -11.01 16.70
C LYS A 161 -4.17 -11.15 15.28
N ARG A 162 -2.89 -10.82 15.09
CA ARG A 162 -2.18 -11.04 13.82
C ARG A 162 -0.92 -11.86 14.02
N THR A 163 -0.55 -12.59 13.00
CA THR A 163 0.71 -13.36 12.92
C THR A 163 1.50 -12.89 11.69
N VAL A 164 2.81 -12.96 11.77
CA VAL A 164 3.74 -12.53 10.72
C VAL A 164 4.73 -13.66 10.45
N ILE A 165 4.93 -13.97 9.17
CA ILE A 165 6.02 -14.83 8.73
C ILE A 165 7.35 -14.05 8.74
N GLN A 166 8.47 -14.74 8.97
CA GLN A 166 9.80 -14.10 8.98
C GLN A 166 10.42 -13.94 7.59
N TRP A 167 9.65 -14.10 6.54
CA TRP A 167 10.04 -13.84 5.14
C TRP A 167 9.38 -12.58 4.61
N ASP A 168 10.12 -11.85 3.80
CA ASP A 168 9.60 -10.70 3.07
C ASP A 168 8.95 -11.14 1.73
N LYS A 169 8.57 -10.16 0.90
CA LYS A 169 7.90 -10.43 -0.37
C LYS A 169 8.78 -11.19 -1.36
N ASP A 170 10.10 -10.94 -1.35
CA ASP A 170 11.02 -11.54 -2.31
C ASP A 170 11.30 -13.00 -1.92
N ASP A 171 11.45 -13.28 -0.63
CA ASP A 171 11.55 -14.65 -0.09
C ASP A 171 10.28 -15.46 -0.36
N THR A 172 9.09 -14.86 -0.14
CA THR A 172 7.81 -15.54 -0.40
C THR A 172 7.63 -15.88 -1.88
N ALA A 173 8.02 -14.98 -2.79
CA ALA A 173 7.98 -15.22 -4.22
C ALA A 173 8.95 -16.32 -4.64
N TRP A 174 10.19 -16.30 -4.10
CA TRP A 174 11.20 -17.32 -4.39
C TRP A 174 10.77 -18.72 -3.93
N MET A 175 10.04 -18.82 -2.82
CA MET A 175 9.51 -20.08 -2.29
C MET A 175 8.19 -20.51 -2.95
N GLY A 176 7.67 -19.77 -3.93
CA GLY A 176 6.42 -20.08 -4.62
C GLY A 176 5.17 -19.95 -3.75
N LEU A 177 5.21 -19.13 -2.69
CA LEU A 177 4.04 -18.83 -1.88
C LEU A 177 3.21 -17.75 -2.55
N VAL A 178 1.92 -18.02 -2.75
CA VAL A 178 0.99 -17.02 -3.29
C VAL A 178 0.72 -15.95 -2.24
N LYS A 179 1.04 -14.70 -2.59
CA LYS A 179 0.80 -13.52 -1.78
C LYS A 179 -0.49 -12.82 -2.22
N PHE A 180 -1.33 -12.51 -1.27
CA PHE A 180 -2.54 -11.70 -1.45
C PHE A 180 -2.32 -10.35 -0.78
N ASP A 181 -2.42 -9.26 -1.54
CA ASP A 181 -2.33 -7.92 -0.99
C ASP A 181 -3.73 -7.39 -0.65
N LEU A 182 -4.03 -7.33 0.65
CA LEU A 182 -5.26 -6.77 1.18
C LEU A 182 -5.03 -5.29 1.51
N LEU A 183 -5.19 -4.42 0.52
CA LEU A 183 -4.86 -3.01 0.64
C LEU A 183 -6.03 -2.21 1.23
N GLY A 184 -5.72 -1.29 2.16
CA GLY A 184 -6.70 -0.33 2.67
C GLY A 184 -6.54 1.02 1.95
N LEU A 185 -7.55 1.42 1.18
CA LEU A 185 -7.56 2.69 0.46
C LEU A 185 -8.49 3.71 1.14
N GLY A 186 -7.92 4.84 1.56
CA GLY A 186 -8.68 5.95 2.16
C GLY A 186 -9.71 6.54 1.20
N MET A 187 -9.44 6.53 -0.12
CA MET A 187 -10.40 7.01 -1.10
C MET A 187 -11.66 6.15 -1.17
N LEU A 188 -11.57 4.83 -0.98
CA LEU A 188 -12.76 3.98 -0.90
C LEU A 188 -13.60 4.29 0.34
N ALA A 189 -12.97 4.63 1.47
CA ALA A 189 -13.68 5.11 2.65
C ALA A 189 -14.37 6.46 2.37
N ALA A 190 -13.67 7.41 1.72
CA ALA A 190 -14.25 8.70 1.34
C ALA A 190 -15.45 8.53 0.40
N LEU A 191 -15.38 7.67 -0.61
CA LEU A 191 -16.50 7.37 -1.51
C LEU A 191 -17.68 6.78 -0.75
N ARG A 192 -17.45 5.83 0.17
CA ARG A 192 -18.51 5.29 1.01
C ARG A 192 -19.18 6.38 1.84
N TYR A 193 -18.41 7.27 2.46
CA TYR A 193 -19.00 8.40 3.19
C TYR A 193 -19.83 9.31 2.26
N CYS A 194 -19.38 9.57 1.04
CA CYS A 194 -20.16 10.33 0.07
C CYS A 194 -21.49 9.62 -0.26
N PHE A 195 -21.48 8.31 -0.51
CA PHE A 195 -22.70 7.55 -0.77
C PHE A 195 -23.65 7.55 0.43
N ASP A 196 -23.14 7.35 1.65
CA ASP A 196 -23.93 7.41 2.87
C ASP A 196 -24.56 8.80 3.10
N LEU A 197 -23.82 9.88 2.83
CA LEU A 197 -24.32 11.26 2.92
C LEU A 197 -25.38 11.55 1.85
N THR A 198 -25.15 11.13 0.61
CA THR A 198 -26.14 11.28 -0.49
C THR A 198 -27.44 10.57 -0.13
N ARG A 199 -27.36 9.29 0.29
CA ARG A 199 -28.54 8.53 0.72
C ARG A 199 -29.29 9.23 1.86
N SER A 200 -28.58 9.75 2.85
CA SER A 200 -29.21 10.42 3.99
C SER A 200 -29.86 11.76 3.65
N SER A 201 -29.33 12.48 2.65
CA SER A 201 -29.80 13.82 2.25
C SER A 201 -30.84 13.81 1.15
N THR A 202 -30.73 12.91 0.17
CA THR A 202 -31.61 12.85 -1.02
C THR A 202 -32.47 11.59 -1.07
N GLY A 203 -32.14 10.55 -0.28
CA GLY A 203 -32.76 9.24 -0.39
C GLY A 203 -32.25 8.38 -1.56
N GLU A 204 -31.31 8.90 -2.35
CA GLU A 204 -30.75 8.18 -3.50
C GLU A 204 -29.70 7.16 -3.05
N GLU A 205 -29.82 5.91 -3.51
CA GLU A 205 -28.86 4.84 -3.23
C GLU A 205 -27.85 4.72 -4.37
N LEU A 206 -26.65 5.23 -4.12
CA LEU A 206 -25.52 5.16 -5.05
C LEU A 206 -24.50 4.11 -4.58
N ASP A 207 -23.90 3.42 -5.54
CA ASP A 207 -22.73 2.56 -5.39
C ASP A 207 -21.82 2.66 -6.62
N LEU A 208 -20.67 1.97 -6.59
CA LEU A 208 -19.69 2.02 -7.69
C LEU A 208 -20.23 1.43 -9.01
N SER A 209 -21.27 0.62 -8.98
CA SER A 209 -21.85 -0.02 -10.17
C SER A 209 -22.93 0.82 -10.83
N ASN A 210 -23.66 1.65 -10.05
CA ASN A 210 -24.82 2.42 -10.52
C ASN A 210 -24.57 3.94 -10.66
N LEU A 211 -23.33 4.41 -10.43
CA LEU A 211 -22.97 5.80 -10.64
C LEU A 211 -23.35 6.27 -12.06
N PRO A 212 -23.91 7.49 -12.23
CA PRO A 212 -24.15 8.08 -13.54
C PRO A 212 -22.87 8.09 -14.36
N LYS A 213 -22.93 7.51 -15.56
CA LYS A 213 -21.77 7.42 -16.45
C LYS A 213 -21.78 8.56 -17.44
N GLU A 214 -20.58 9.02 -17.79
CA GLU A 214 -20.36 9.99 -18.88
C GLU A 214 -21.17 11.29 -18.69
N GLU A 215 -21.25 11.83 -17.46
CA GLU A 215 -21.95 13.08 -17.16
C GLU A 215 -21.19 14.28 -17.75
N PRO A 216 -21.77 15.03 -18.71
CA PRO A 216 -21.05 16.09 -19.42
C PRO A 216 -20.52 17.19 -18.52
N ALA A 217 -21.25 17.55 -17.45
CA ALA A 217 -20.85 18.59 -16.51
C ALA A 217 -19.54 18.27 -15.78
N VAL A 218 -19.28 16.98 -15.49
CA VAL A 218 -18.02 16.52 -14.90
C VAL A 218 -16.86 16.71 -15.87
N TYR A 219 -17.04 16.33 -17.14
CA TYR A 219 -16.00 16.50 -18.15
C TYR A 219 -15.75 17.97 -18.50
N ASP A 220 -16.78 18.81 -18.52
CA ASP A 220 -16.60 20.25 -18.69
C ASP A 220 -15.81 20.88 -17.52
N MET A 221 -16.04 20.43 -16.30
CA MET A 221 -15.24 20.82 -15.13
C MET A 221 -13.77 20.40 -15.31
N LEU A 222 -13.51 19.14 -15.71
CA LEU A 222 -12.16 18.64 -15.96
C LEU A 222 -11.45 19.42 -17.08
N CYS A 223 -12.14 19.72 -18.20
CA CYS A 223 -11.59 20.51 -19.31
C CYS A 223 -11.17 21.92 -18.90
N ARG A 224 -11.80 22.50 -17.89
CA ARG A 224 -11.39 23.79 -17.29
C ARG A 224 -10.30 23.67 -16.24
N ALA A 225 -9.84 22.43 -15.95
CA ALA A 225 -8.93 22.14 -14.84
C ALA A 225 -9.46 22.59 -13.45
N ASP A 226 -10.77 22.66 -13.29
CA ASP A 226 -11.43 22.96 -12.02
C ASP A 226 -11.53 21.66 -11.20
N SER A 227 -10.38 21.11 -10.84
CA SER A 227 -10.25 19.75 -10.26
C SER A 227 -9.52 19.72 -8.91
N ILE A 228 -9.41 20.87 -8.22
CA ILE A 228 -8.86 20.90 -6.85
C ILE A 228 -9.80 20.12 -5.92
N GLY A 229 -9.24 19.18 -5.15
CA GLY A 229 -9.99 18.29 -4.29
C GLY A 229 -10.54 17.03 -4.99
N VAL A 230 -10.35 16.91 -6.30
CA VAL A 230 -10.71 15.70 -7.05
C VAL A 230 -9.50 14.76 -7.11
N PHE A 231 -9.65 13.58 -6.52
CA PHE A 231 -8.57 12.61 -6.40
C PHE A 231 -7.93 12.25 -7.74
N GLN A 232 -6.59 12.24 -7.75
CA GLN A 232 -5.73 11.92 -8.89
C GLN A 232 -5.79 12.87 -10.11
N VAL A 233 -6.53 13.96 -10.05
CA VAL A 233 -6.57 14.97 -11.13
C VAL A 233 -6.30 16.40 -10.64
N GLU A 234 -5.78 16.56 -9.42
CA GLU A 234 -5.53 17.84 -8.76
C GLU A 234 -4.05 18.29 -8.73
N SER A 235 -3.11 17.47 -9.19
CA SER A 235 -1.70 17.86 -9.23
C SER A 235 -1.45 18.89 -10.33
N ARG A 236 -0.43 19.75 -10.18
CA ARG A 236 -0.06 20.77 -11.19
C ARG A 236 0.10 20.18 -12.59
N ALA A 237 0.73 19.00 -12.68
CA ALA A 237 0.95 18.32 -13.95
C ALA A 237 -0.38 17.87 -14.59
N GLN A 238 -1.27 17.28 -13.81
CA GLN A 238 -2.59 16.82 -14.27
C GLN A 238 -3.49 18.00 -14.64
N MET A 239 -3.61 19.02 -13.79
CA MET A 239 -4.36 20.24 -14.09
C MET A 239 -3.82 20.98 -15.32
N GLY A 240 -2.51 20.94 -15.56
CA GLY A 240 -1.91 21.50 -16.77
C GLY A 240 -2.19 20.69 -18.05
N LEU A 241 -2.46 19.39 -17.92
CA LEU A 241 -2.78 18.49 -19.04
C LEU A 241 -4.26 18.54 -19.42
N LEU A 242 -5.17 18.58 -18.44
CA LEU A 242 -6.63 18.47 -18.65
C LEU A 242 -7.19 19.45 -19.71
N PRO A 243 -6.83 20.75 -19.72
CA PRO A 243 -7.32 21.69 -20.76
C PRO A 243 -6.81 21.38 -22.17
N ARG A 244 -5.71 20.64 -22.29
CA ARG A 244 -5.15 20.21 -23.59
C ARG A 244 -5.74 18.89 -24.04
N LEU A 245 -5.97 17.97 -23.09
CA LEU A 245 -6.57 16.67 -23.34
C LEU A 245 -8.04 16.79 -23.75
N GLN A 246 -8.78 17.73 -23.14
CA GLN A 246 -10.21 17.94 -23.38
C GLN A 246 -11.04 16.67 -23.25
N PRO A 247 -10.97 15.94 -22.12
CA PRO A 247 -11.66 14.68 -21.97
C PRO A 247 -13.18 14.86 -22.09
N ARG A 248 -13.85 13.92 -22.77
CA ARG A 248 -15.31 13.91 -22.97
C ARG A 248 -15.96 12.61 -22.49
N LYS A 249 -15.15 11.60 -22.22
CA LYS A 249 -15.55 10.29 -21.70
C LYS A 249 -14.44 9.69 -20.84
N PHE A 250 -14.79 8.66 -20.10
CA PHE A 250 -13.87 8.02 -19.15
C PHE A 250 -12.57 7.50 -19.79
N TYR A 251 -12.62 7.08 -21.06
CA TYR A 251 -11.48 6.46 -21.74
C TYR A 251 -10.55 7.48 -22.44
N ASP A 252 -10.90 8.76 -22.46
CA ASP A 252 -10.05 9.79 -23.05
C ASP A 252 -8.84 10.08 -22.14
#